data_e9f22edec4c89b66359040d8978fbdc3
#
_entry.id   e9f22edec4c89b66359040d8978fbdc3
#
_cell.length_a   1.000
_cell.length_b   1.000
_cell.length_c   1.000
_cell.angle_alpha   90.00
_cell.angle_beta   90.00
_cell.angle_gamma   90.00
#
_symmetry.space_group_name_H-M   'P 1'
#
loop_
_entity.id
_entity.type
_entity.pdbx_description
1 polymer ?
#
loop_
_entity_poly.entity_id
_entity_poly.type
_entity_poly.pdbx_seq_one_letter_code
_entity_poly.pdbx_strand_id
1 'polypeptide(L)'
;YRRQRQMCIRDRYYTQEEIRSVIEYARLRGMEIIPEIDMPGHTRSMIAAYPHLSCFGEKTELCQFGGIFEKILCPGKDETFEFIEKLLTEVCALFPDNRFHIGGDEAPKTEWKKCPHCKARMEALGLTDYEDLQGYFTKRVVAILKKHGKRAVCWNDVLESKDVDTGNIIQYWTAQHEAPVPAFIERGGKVIFSNMSALYFDYPHGINSLNKVYHYQPVVMGKSYADSPNMLGYEAALWSEQVETPEHLEELLFPRLYAVSEIAWNEAGDYADFEHRAEKKIEIAAKQGVNCMTKDGWN
;
A
#
# COMPACT_ATOMS: atom_id res chain seq x y z
N TYR A 1 11.18 -22.41 8.63
CA TYR A 1 10.19 -21.61 7.90
C TYR A 1 9.00 -21.22 8.78
N ARG A 2 8.24 -22.20 9.29
CA ARG A 2 7.12 -21.96 10.23
C ARG A 2 7.53 -21.28 11.54
N ARG A 3 8.70 -21.60 12.08
CA ARG A 3 9.23 -21.01 13.33
C ARG A 3 9.62 -19.55 13.17
N GLN A 4 10.22 -19.17 12.05
CA GLN A 4 10.64 -17.78 11.80
C GLN A 4 9.44 -16.85 11.65
N ARG A 5 8.37 -17.26 10.93
CA ARG A 5 7.13 -16.48 10.85
C ARG A 5 6.40 -16.33 12.19
N GLN A 6 6.39 -17.39 13.02
CA GLN A 6 5.85 -17.28 14.37
C GLN A 6 6.64 -16.32 15.26
N MET A 7 7.97 -16.31 15.12
CA MET A 7 8.84 -15.38 15.83
C MET A 7 8.59 -13.93 15.38
N CYS A 8 8.50 -13.65 14.06
CA CYS A 8 8.25 -12.31 13.56
C CYS A 8 6.93 -11.71 14.04
N ILE A 9 5.87 -12.51 14.14
CA ILE A 9 4.54 -12.04 14.57
C ILE A 9 4.40 -11.93 16.10
N ARG A 10 5.10 -12.77 16.87
CA ARG A 10 4.94 -12.84 18.34
C ARG A 10 5.99 -12.08 19.12
N ASP A 11 7.22 -12.06 18.64
CA ASP A 11 8.36 -11.71 19.46
C ASP A 11 9.14 -10.50 18.95
N ARG A 12 8.77 -9.94 17.80
CA ARG A 12 9.46 -8.79 17.21
C ARG A 12 8.47 -7.75 16.68
N TYR A 13 8.65 -6.56 17.15
CA TYR A 13 8.00 -5.34 16.71
C TYR A 13 9.00 -4.19 16.85
N TYR A 14 8.80 -3.16 16.09
CA TYR A 14 9.57 -1.93 16.27
C TYR A 14 9.04 -1.15 17.48
N THR A 15 9.92 -0.79 18.38
CA THR A 15 9.60 0.17 19.43
C THR A 15 9.40 1.57 18.81
N GLN A 16 8.71 2.45 19.50
CA GLN A 16 8.55 3.83 19.03
C GLN A 16 9.91 4.54 18.88
N GLU A 17 10.90 4.20 19.69
CA GLU A 17 12.26 4.75 19.61
C GLU A 17 12.98 4.28 18.34
N GLU A 18 12.88 3.00 18.01
CA GLU A 18 13.42 2.45 16.76
C GLU A 18 12.77 3.09 15.54
N ILE A 19 11.44 3.27 15.55
CA ILE A 19 10.74 3.98 14.47
C ILE A 19 11.24 5.41 14.33
N ARG A 20 11.40 6.17 15.43
CA ARG A 20 11.96 7.53 15.37
C ARG A 20 13.38 7.53 14.80
N SER A 21 14.19 6.54 15.15
CA SER A 21 15.56 6.40 14.62
C SER A 21 15.55 6.14 13.10
N VAL A 22 14.64 5.29 12.61
CA VAL A 22 14.48 5.02 11.18
C VAL A 22 14.00 6.26 10.44
N ILE A 23 13.02 6.99 10.98
CA ILE A 23 12.52 8.25 10.39
C ILE A 23 13.65 9.28 10.29
N GLU A 24 14.46 9.46 11.33
CA GLU A 24 15.57 10.41 11.31
C GLU A 24 16.67 9.98 10.33
N TYR A 25 16.97 8.68 10.27
CA TYR A 25 17.91 8.13 9.29
C TYR A 25 17.48 8.40 7.85
N ALA A 26 16.18 8.22 7.55
CA ALA A 26 15.60 8.50 6.25
C ALA A 26 15.64 10.02 5.94
N ARG A 27 15.22 10.85 6.89
CA ARG A 27 15.21 12.31 6.75
C ARG A 27 16.58 12.88 6.40
N LEU A 28 17.65 12.41 7.02
CA LEU A 28 19.03 12.80 6.73
C LEU A 28 19.49 12.42 5.30
N ARG A 29 18.72 11.58 4.61
CA ARG A 29 18.95 11.14 3.23
C ARG A 29 17.94 11.71 2.24
N GLY A 30 17.13 12.68 2.68
CA GLY A 30 16.10 13.30 1.84
C GLY A 30 14.90 12.40 1.56
N MET A 31 14.70 11.35 2.39
CA MET A 31 13.56 10.43 2.30
C MET A 31 12.55 10.71 3.40
N GLU A 32 11.28 10.58 3.07
CA GLU A 32 10.17 10.65 4.01
C GLU A 32 9.58 9.26 4.22
N ILE A 33 9.22 8.93 5.45
CA ILE A 33 8.55 7.67 5.80
C ILE A 33 7.06 7.93 5.95
N ILE A 34 6.27 7.31 5.11
CA ILE A 34 4.81 7.33 5.17
C ILE A 34 4.35 6.03 5.83
N PRO A 35 3.66 6.08 6.98
CA PRO A 35 3.14 4.87 7.59
C PRO A 35 1.93 4.35 6.81
N GLU A 36 1.78 3.02 6.79
CA GLU A 36 0.56 2.36 6.35
C GLU A 36 -0.03 1.53 7.48
N ILE A 37 -1.33 1.70 7.72
CA ILE A 37 -2.16 0.80 8.51
C ILE A 37 -3.37 0.47 7.65
N ASP A 38 -3.33 -0.67 7.03
CA ASP A 38 -4.38 -1.11 6.13
C ASP A 38 -5.68 -1.40 6.87
N MET A 39 -6.79 -0.89 6.29
CA MET A 39 -8.15 -1.06 6.82
C MET A 39 -9.21 -0.72 5.75
N PRO A 40 -10.38 -1.34 5.75
CA PRO A 40 -10.89 -2.32 6.71
C PRO A 40 -10.43 -3.75 6.47
N GLY A 41 -9.88 -4.05 5.27
CA GLY A 41 -9.23 -5.31 4.91
C GLY A 41 -7.92 -5.53 5.65
N HIS A 42 -7.27 -6.65 5.44
CA HIS A 42 -5.93 -6.99 5.97
C HIS A 42 -5.73 -6.81 7.49
N THR A 43 -6.82 -6.71 8.26
CA THR A 43 -6.84 -6.42 9.70
C THR A 43 -6.90 -7.66 10.60
N ARG A 44 -6.55 -8.84 10.08
CA ARG A 44 -6.68 -10.09 10.84
C ARG A 44 -5.88 -10.12 12.15
N SER A 45 -4.68 -9.54 12.17
CA SER A 45 -3.87 -9.41 13.40
C SER A 45 -4.57 -8.50 14.44
N MET A 46 -5.16 -7.42 13.98
CA MET A 46 -5.94 -6.49 14.81
C MET A 46 -7.17 -7.18 15.39
N ILE A 47 -7.94 -7.91 14.58
CA ILE A 47 -9.12 -8.65 15.01
C ILE A 47 -8.76 -9.82 15.94
N ALA A 48 -7.61 -10.47 15.74
CA ALA A 48 -7.15 -11.52 16.65
C ALA A 48 -6.86 -10.97 18.06
N ALA A 49 -6.32 -9.73 18.15
CA ALA A 49 -6.09 -9.05 19.42
C ALA A 49 -7.39 -8.43 20.00
N TYR A 50 -8.26 -7.92 19.15
CA TYR A 50 -9.50 -7.19 19.51
C TYR A 50 -10.71 -7.74 18.74
N PRO A 51 -11.23 -8.96 19.07
CA PRO A 51 -12.28 -9.60 18.28
C PRO A 51 -13.57 -8.79 18.13
N HIS A 52 -13.90 -7.93 19.11
CA HIS A 52 -15.09 -7.08 19.11
C HIS A 52 -15.13 -6.09 17.94
N LEU A 53 -14.00 -5.79 17.31
CA LEU A 53 -13.91 -4.89 16.14
C LEU A 53 -14.46 -5.53 14.86
N SER A 54 -14.57 -6.86 14.79
CA SER A 54 -15.22 -7.58 13.69
C SER A 54 -16.74 -7.57 13.81
N CYS A 55 -17.43 -7.96 12.74
CA CYS A 55 -18.89 -7.97 12.69
C CYS A 55 -19.55 -8.80 13.81
N PHE A 56 -19.00 -9.97 14.10
CA PHE A 56 -19.61 -10.93 15.04
C PHE A 56 -18.83 -11.07 16.36
N GLY A 57 -17.68 -10.43 16.49
CA GLY A 57 -16.89 -10.47 17.73
C GLY A 57 -16.28 -11.82 18.07
N GLU A 58 -16.23 -12.73 17.11
CA GLU A 58 -15.73 -14.08 17.34
C GLU A 58 -14.20 -14.10 17.45
N LYS A 59 -13.72 -14.95 18.37
CA LYS A 59 -12.28 -15.20 18.51
C LYS A 59 -11.68 -15.61 17.15
N THR A 60 -10.56 -15.00 16.80
CA THR A 60 -9.85 -15.23 15.55
C THR A 60 -8.41 -15.56 15.84
N GLU A 61 -7.91 -16.65 15.24
CA GLU A 61 -6.50 -17.00 15.36
C GLU A 61 -5.65 -16.13 14.44
N LEU A 62 -4.42 -15.86 14.89
CA LEU A 62 -3.42 -15.21 14.05
C LEU A 62 -3.16 -16.06 12.81
N CYS A 63 -3.17 -15.43 11.65
CA CYS A 63 -2.87 -16.10 10.40
C CYS A 63 -1.36 -16.23 10.21
N GLN A 64 -0.93 -17.38 9.72
CA GLN A 64 0.46 -17.66 9.36
C GLN A 64 0.71 -17.62 7.85
N PHE A 65 -0.30 -17.21 7.09
CA PHE A 65 -0.28 -17.16 5.63
C PHE A 65 -0.74 -15.80 5.17
N GLY A 66 -0.18 -15.30 4.07
CA GLY A 66 -0.73 -14.16 3.33
C GLY A 66 -2.09 -14.51 2.73
N GLY A 67 -2.86 -13.49 2.34
CA GLY A 67 -4.12 -13.66 1.64
C GLY A 67 -5.23 -12.72 2.11
N ILE A 68 -6.36 -12.81 1.40
CA ILE A 68 -7.57 -12.04 1.67
C ILE A 68 -8.45 -12.83 2.64
N PHE A 69 -8.86 -12.20 3.73
CA PHE A 69 -9.68 -12.82 4.77
C PHE A 69 -11.03 -12.13 4.90
N GLU A 70 -12.11 -12.93 5.07
CA GLU A 70 -13.47 -12.40 5.16
C GLU A 70 -13.74 -11.62 6.45
N LYS A 71 -13.02 -11.95 7.55
CA LYS A 71 -13.13 -11.22 8.82
C LYS A 71 -12.32 -9.95 8.74
N ILE A 72 -13.01 -8.83 8.59
CA ILE A 72 -12.48 -7.50 8.50
C ILE A 72 -13.16 -6.57 9.51
N LEU A 73 -12.68 -5.33 9.67
CA LEU A 73 -13.28 -4.37 10.57
C LEU A 73 -14.74 -4.08 10.23
N CYS A 74 -15.56 -3.90 11.26
CA CYS A 74 -17.00 -3.68 11.11
C CYS A 74 -17.33 -2.17 11.02
N PRO A 75 -17.80 -1.65 9.86
CA PRO A 75 -18.18 -0.24 9.71
C PRO A 75 -19.51 0.11 10.41
N GLY A 76 -20.29 -0.90 10.83
CA GLY A 76 -21.55 -0.71 11.52
C GLY A 76 -21.40 -0.33 13.00
N LYS A 77 -20.23 -0.57 13.61
CA LYS A 77 -19.96 -0.33 15.02
C LYS A 77 -19.18 0.95 15.24
N ASP A 78 -19.64 1.80 16.13
CA ASP A 78 -18.89 3.04 16.47
C ASP A 78 -17.61 2.74 17.28
N GLU A 79 -17.61 1.66 18.09
CA GLU A 79 -16.42 1.15 18.79
C GLU A 79 -15.21 0.93 17.85
N THR A 80 -15.47 0.51 16.61
CA THR A 80 -14.43 0.33 15.60
C THR A 80 -13.72 1.68 15.32
N PHE A 81 -14.47 2.74 15.15
CA PHE A 81 -13.91 4.07 14.88
C PHE A 81 -13.26 4.70 16.11
N GLU A 82 -13.77 4.43 17.30
CA GLU A 82 -13.13 4.86 18.57
C GLU A 82 -11.76 4.18 18.73
N PHE A 83 -11.66 2.91 18.40
CA PHE A 83 -10.38 2.19 18.40
C PHE A 83 -9.41 2.78 17.38
N ILE A 84 -9.89 2.97 16.12
CA ILE A 84 -9.08 3.54 15.03
C ILE A 84 -8.60 4.96 15.41
N GLU A 85 -9.43 5.78 16.03
CA GLU A 85 -9.04 7.13 16.45
C GLU A 85 -7.89 7.09 17.48
N LYS A 86 -7.97 6.21 18.47
CA LYS A 86 -6.88 6.01 19.45
C LYS A 86 -5.60 5.55 18.78
N LEU A 87 -5.69 4.56 17.90
CA LEU A 87 -4.56 4.01 17.15
C LEU A 87 -3.90 5.09 16.29
N LEU A 88 -4.68 5.77 15.45
CA LEU A 88 -4.16 6.80 14.55
C LEU A 88 -3.62 8.02 15.31
N THR A 89 -4.18 8.37 16.47
CA THR A 89 -3.63 9.44 17.33
C THR A 89 -2.19 9.12 17.73
N GLU A 90 -1.92 7.89 18.16
CA GLU A 90 -0.59 7.47 18.58
C GLU A 90 0.38 7.41 17.37
N VAL A 91 -0.04 6.78 16.27
CA VAL A 91 0.84 6.61 15.09
C VAL A 91 1.10 7.94 14.40
N CYS A 92 0.10 8.81 14.22
CA CYS A 92 0.29 10.13 13.62
C CYS A 92 1.31 11.00 14.38
N ALA A 93 1.41 10.84 15.69
CA ALA A 93 2.39 11.55 16.50
C ALA A 93 3.84 11.10 16.28
N LEU A 94 4.04 9.89 15.74
CA LEU A 94 5.37 9.35 15.44
C LEU A 94 5.90 9.82 14.09
N PHE A 95 5.04 9.93 13.09
CA PHE A 95 5.42 10.19 11.70
C PHE A 95 5.19 11.67 11.35
N PRO A 96 6.25 12.44 11.00
CA PRO A 96 6.14 13.88 10.73
C PRO A 96 5.50 14.19 9.37
N ASP A 97 5.58 13.29 8.37
CA ASP A 97 4.97 13.50 7.07
C ASP A 97 3.46 13.74 7.17
N ASN A 98 2.94 14.56 6.27
CA ASN A 98 1.53 14.88 6.24
C ASN A 98 0.67 13.81 5.54
N ARG A 99 1.26 12.75 4.99
CA ARG A 99 0.59 11.63 4.36
C ARG A 99 0.50 10.45 5.32
N PHE A 100 -0.56 9.68 5.17
CA PHE A 100 -0.79 8.45 5.91
C PHE A 100 -1.56 7.47 5.02
N HIS A 101 -1.01 6.30 4.77
CA HIS A 101 -1.67 5.28 3.97
C HIS A 101 -2.62 4.45 4.84
N ILE A 102 -3.86 4.31 4.40
CA ILE A 102 -4.92 3.59 5.14
C ILE A 102 -5.37 2.30 4.45
N GLY A 103 -4.68 1.89 3.39
CA GLY A 103 -5.04 0.70 2.62
C GLY A 103 -6.34 0.88 1.83
N GLY A 104 -7.29 0.02 2.10
CA GLY A 104 -8.63 0.07 1.52
C GLY A 104 -8.86 -0.94 0.40
N ASP A 105 -7.84 -1.74 0.10
CA ASP A 105 -7.86 -2.81 -0.90
C ASP A 105 -8.48 -4.10 -0.35
N GLU A 106 -8.89 -4.93 -1.27
CA GLU A 106 -9.26 -6.33 -1.04
C GLU A 106 -10.16 -6.55 0.18
N ALA A 107 -11.13 -5.67 0.42
CA ALA A 107 -12.04 -5.74 1.55
C ALA A 107 -13.29 -6.57 1.22
N PRO A 108 -13.40 -7.86 1.64
CA PRO A 108 -14.57 -8.69 1.34
C PRO A 108 -15.80 -8.21 2.12
N LYS A 109 -16.95 -8.11 1.45
CA LYS A 109 -18.21 -7.66 2.06
C LYS A 109 -19.07 -8.81 2.59
N THR A 110 -18.56 -10.03 2.61
CA THR A 110 -19.32 -11.26 2.96
C THR A 110 -19.91 -11.19 4.37
N GLU A 111 -19.11 -10.81 5.37
CA GLU A 111 -19.59 -10.65 6.74
C GLU A 111 -20.47 -9.40 6.91
N TRP A 112 -20.17 -8.30 6.25
CA TRP A 112 -20.97 -7.08 6.31
C TRP A 112 -22.39 -7.31 5.85
N LYS A 113 -22.59 -8.11 4.76
CA LYS A 113 -23.90 -8.48 4.22
C LYS A 113 -24.75 -9.26 5.21
N LYS A 114 -24.16 -9.96 6.17
CA LYS A 114 -24.85 -10.73 7.21
C LYS A 114 -24.99 -9.95 8.52
N CYS A 115 -24.15 -8.96 8.76
CA CYS A 115 -24.01 -8.23 10.01
C CYS A 115 -25.21 -7.29 10.27
N PRO A 116 -25.91 -7.42 11.42
CA PRO A 116 -27.02 -6.52 11.73
C PRO A 116 -26.57 -5.07 11.95
N HIS A 117 -25.38 -4.84 12.49
CA HIS A 117 -24.83 -3.50 12.69
C HIS A 117 -24.54 -2.80 11.33
N CYS A 118 -23.96 -3.54 10.36
CA CYS A 118 -23.71 -2.99 9.03
C CYS A 118 -25.02 -2.66 8.31
N LYS A 119 -26.04 -3.55 8.39
CA LYS A 119 -27.36 -3.30 7.79
C LYS A 119 -28.04 -2.08 8.41
N ALA A 120 -28.05 -1.96 9.72
CA ALA A 120 -28.62 -0.80 10.43
C ALA A 120 -27.87 0.50 10.05
N ARG A 121 -26.55 0.44 9.89
CA ARG A 121 -25.74 1.60 9.44
C ARG A 121 -26.11 1.99 8.02
N MET A 122 -26.24 1.03 7.11
CA MET A 122 -26.65 1.27 5.73
C MET A 122 -28.04 1.91 5.66
N GLU A 123 -29.00 1.38 6.42
CA GLU A 123 -30.35 1.93 6.50
C GLU A 123 -30.35 3.37 7.02
N ALA A 124 -29.63 3.62 8.12
CA ALA A 124 -29.53 4.96 8.70
C ALA A 124 -28.90 5.99 7.77
N LEU A 125 -28.02 5.57 6.84
CA LEU A 125 -27.33 6.42 5.87
C LEU A 125 -28.00 6.40 4.49
N GLY A 126 -29.05 5.62 4.28
CA GLY A 126 -29.70 5.48 2.96
C GLY A 126 -28.81 4.81 1.90
N LEU A 127 -27.84 3.98 2.32
CA LEU A 127 -26.94 3.28 1.42
C LEU A 127 -27.56 1.98 0.91
N THR A 128 -27.38 1.69 -0.37
CA THR A 128 -27.88 0.47 -1.02
C THR A 128 -26.78 -0.45 -1.50
N ASP A 129 -25.53 0.03 -1.52
CA ASP A 129 -24.35 -0.72 -1.96
C ASP A 129 -23.33 -0.83 -0.81
N TYR A 130 -22.71 -2.00 -0.66
CA TYR A 130 -21.67 -2.23 0.34
C TYR A 130 -20.34 -1.58 -0.03
N GLU A 131 -20.11 -1.22 -1.30
CA GLU A 131 -18.98 -0.38 -1.69
C GLU A 131 -19.14 1.05 -1.13
N ASP A 132 -20.38 1.58 -1.13
CA ASP A 132 -20.67 2.88 -0.48
C ASP A 132 -20.56 2.79 1.06
N LEU A 133 -20.78 1.62 1.66
CA LEU A 133 -20.50 1.39 3.09
C LEU A 133 -18.99 1.41 3.37
N GLN A 134 -18.15 0.90 2.46
CA GLN A 134 -16.70 1.07 2.53
C GLN A 134 -16.31 2.53 2.35
N GLY A 135 -16.97 3.25 1.44
CA GLY A 135 -16.79 4.69 1.28
C GLY A 135 -17.10 5.47 2.56
N TYR A 136 -18.17 5.12 3.26
CA TYR A 136 -18.47 5.67 4.58
C TYR A 136 -17.34 5.37 5.60
N PHE A 137 -16.84 4.12 5.63
CA PHE A 137 -15.71 3.75 6.49
C PHE A 137 -14.48 4.62 6.18
N THR A 138 -14.09 4.71 4.91
CA THR A 138 -12.97 5.53 4.44
C THR A 138 -13.14 6.99 4.85
N LYS A 139 -14.31 7.60 4.66
CA LYS A 139 -14.60 8.98 5.08
C LYS A 139 -14.43 9.19 6.58
N ARG A 140 -14.87 8.23 7.41
CA ARG A 140 -14.70 8.31 8.88
C ARG A 140 -13.21 8.30 9.25
N VAL A 141 -12.42 7.42 8.65
CA VAL A 141 -10.96 7.33 8.88
C VAL A 141 -10.26 8.60 8.40
N VAL A 142 -10.59 9.08 7.20
CA VAL A 142 -10.05 10.35 6.66
C VAL A 142 -10.37 11.52 7.57
N ALA A 143 -11.57 11.58 8.15
CA ALA A 143 -11.94 12.63 9.10
C ALA A 143 -11.09 12.58 10.37
N ILE A 144 -10.73 11.40 10.85
CA ILE A 144 -9.80 11.23 11.98
C ILE A 144 -8.40 11.74 11.58
N LEU A 145 -7.87 11.33 10.44
CA LEU A 145 -6.56 11.79 9.95
C LEU A 145 -6.50 13.31 9.79
N LYS A 146 -7.56 13.95 9.28
CA LYS A 146 -7.65 15.40 9.15
C LYS A 146 -7.51 16.14 10.49
N LYS A 147 -7.98 15.56 11.59
CA LYS A 147 -7.76 16.14 12.96
C LYS A 147 -6.28 16.21 13.33
N HIS A 148 -5.46 15.32 12.75
CA HIS A 148 -4.01 15.26 12.97
C HIS A 148 -3.21 15.95 11.86
N GLY A 149 -3.87 16.71 10.96
CA GLY A 149 -3.22 17.38 9.84
C GLY A 149 -2.70 16.44 8.77
N LYS A 150 -3.21 15.20 8.72
CA LYS A 150 -2.77 14.18 7.75
C LYS A 150 -3.72 14.11 6.55
N ARG A 151 -3.14 13.78 5.40
CA ARG A 151 -3.82 13.46 4.15
C ARG A 151 -3.78 11.94 3.93
N ALA A 152 -4.93 11.35 3.64
CA ALA A 152 -4.99 9.91 3.38
C ALA A 152 -4.39 9.56 2.01
N VAL A 153 -3.67 8.44 1.97
CA VAL A 153 -3.33 7.69 0.76
C VAL A 153 -4.12 6.38 0.82
N CYS A 154 -4.71 5.94 -0.29
CA CYS A 154 -5.53 4.74 -0.36
C CYS A 154 -5.24 3.98 -1.65
N TRP A 155 -5.38 2.67 -1.62
CA TRP A 155 -5.40 1.85 -2.83
C TRP A 155 -6.62 2.18 -3.70
N ASN A 156 -6.53 1.96 -5.02
CA ASN A 156 -7.58 2.38 -5.95
C ASN A 156 -8.92 1.65 -5.80
N ASP A 157 -8.98 0.57 -5.06
CA ASP A 157 -10.21 -0.16 -4.70
C ASP A 157 -11.25 0.73 -4.02
N VAL A 158 -10.82 1.71 -3.22
CA VAL A 158 -11.75 2.63 -2.54
C VAL A 158 -12.59 3.46 -3.51
N LEU A 159 -12.16 3.58 -4.77
CA LEU A 159 -12.87 4.32 -5.82
C LEU A 159 -14.12 3.62 -6.33
N GLU A 160 -14.36 2.35 -5.98
CA GLU A 160 -15.64 1.67 -6.24
C GLU A 160 -16.79 2.35 -5.49
N SER A 161 -16.52 3.02 -4.39
CA SER A 161 -17.47 3.92 -3.76
C SER A 161 -17.62 5.22 -4.57
N LYS A 162 -18.87 5.65 -4.78
CA LYS A 162 -19.21 6.79 -5.64
C LYS A 162 -18.69 8.15 -5.16
N ASP A 163 -18.29 8.27 -3.90
CA ASP A 163 -18.16 9.57 -3.25
C ASP A 163 -16.81 9.71 -2.51
N VAL A 164 -15.72 9.35 -3.20
CA VAL A 164 -14.36 9.52 -2.69
C VAL A 164 -13.86 10.95 -2.89
N ASP A 165 -13.44 11.58 -1.79
CA ASP A 165 -12.91 12.96 -1.77
C ASP A 165 -11.58 13.02 -2.55
N THR A 166 -11.48 13.94 -3.52
CA THR A 166 -10.24 14.22 -4.28
C THR A 166 -9.14 14.83 -3.40
N GLY A 167 -9.44 15.21 -2.17
CA GLY A 167 -8.45 15.53 -1.16
C GLY A 167 -7.55 14.34 -0.77
N ASN A 168 -7.98 13.10 -0.99
CA ASN A 168 -7.16 11.91 -0.80
C ASN A 168 -6.17 11.73 -1.97
N ILE A 169 -5.14 10.92 -1.74
CA ILE A 169 -4.24 10.44 -2.80
C ILE A 169 -4.62 8.99 -3.09
N ILE A 170 -4.72 8.63 -4.35
CA ILE A 170 -4.97 7.24 -4.75
C ILE A 170 -3.67 6.61 -5.24
N GLN A 171 -3.39 5.43 -4.74
CA GLN A 171 -2.32 4.57 -5.23
C GLN A 171 -2.91 3.52 -6.16
N TYR A 172 -2.58 3.63 -7.44
CA TYR A 172 -3.08 2.75 -8.49
C TYR A 172 -2.19 1.51 -8.60
N TRP A 173 -2.71 0.36 -8.16
CA TRP A 173 -1.97 -0.89 -8.14
C TRP A 173 -2.55 -1.97 -9.07
N THR A 174 -3.86 -1.93 -9.32
CA THR A 174 -4.54 -2.97 -10.10
C THR A 174 -5.51 -2.43 -11.13
N ALA A 175 -5.53 -3.07 -12.31
CA ALA A 175 -6.51 -2.80 -13.35
C ALA A 175 -7.91 -3.34 -13.03
N GLN A 176 -8.04 -4.22 -12.03
CA GLN A 176 -9.35 -4.75 -11.63
C GLN A 176 -10.32 -3.64 -11.19
N HIS A 177 -9.82 -2.58 -10.58
CA HIS A 177 -10.58 -1.44 -10.07
C HIS A 177 -10.19 -0.13 -10.77
N GLU A 178 -9.86 -0.18 -12.08
CA GLU A 178 -9.36 0.99 -12.80
C GLU A 178 -10.46 1.90 -13.36
N ALA A 179 -11.68 1.39 -13.55
CA ALA A 179 -12.75 2.12 -14.22
C ALA A 179 -13.06 3.52 -13.63
N PRO A 180 -13.07 3.75 -12.31
CA PRO A 180 -13.32 5.06 -11.74
C PRO A 180 -12.09 5.98 -11.69
N VAL A 181 -10.87 5.46 -11.93
CA VAL A 181 -9.61 6.24 -11.80
C VAL A 181 -9.55 7.45 -12.75
N PRO A 182 -9.91 7.34 -14.05
CA PRO A 182 -9.93 8.49 -14.95
C PRO A 182 -10.79 9.64 -14.43
N ALA A 183 -12.01 9.34 -14.01
CA ALA A 183 -12.94 10.35 -13.49
C ALA A 183 -12.43 10.99 -12.18
N PHE A 184 -11.73 10.24 -11.33
CA PHE A 184 -11.09 10.77 -10.14
C PHE A 184 -9.98 11.77 -10.50
N ILE A 185 -9.12 11.45 -11.46
CA ILE A 185 -8.05 12.34 -11.95
C ILE A 185 -8.62 13.60 -12.60
N GLU A 186 -9.66 13.47 -13.40
CA GLU A 186 -10.33 14.60 -14.08
C GLU A 186 -10.95 15.59 -13.09
N ARG A 187 -11.42 15.12 -11.93
CA ARG A 187 -11.88 15.97 -10.83
C ARG A 187 -10.75 16.61 -10.01
N GLY A 188 -9.47 16.44 -10.41
CA GLY A 188 -8.29 17.00 -9.74
C GLY A 188 -7.69 16.07 -8.67
N GLY A 189 -8.14 14.84 -8.58
CA GLY A 189 -7.58 13.84 -7.67
C GLY A 189 -6.15 13.46 -8.04
N LYS A 190 -5.30 13.26 -7.03
CA LYS A 190 -3.88 12.92 -7.20
C LYS A 190 -3.68 11.40 -7.16
N VAL A 191 -2.82 10.88 -8.04
CA VAL A 191 -2.55 9.45 -8.17
C VAL A 191 -1.05 9.17 -8.13
N ILE A 192 -0.68 8.10 -7.42
CA ILE A 192 0.64 7.43 -7.45
C ILE A 192 0.45 6.15 -8.27
N PHE A 193 1.38 5.85 -9.18
CA PHE A 193 1.34 4.64 -9.99
C PHE A 193 2.22 3.55 -9.40
N SER A 194 1.60 2.46 -8.96
CA SER A 194 2.22 1.29 -8.32
C SER A 194 1.72 -0.02 -8.92
N ASN A 195 1.49 -0.06 -10.24
CA ASN A 195 0.80 -1.18 -10.89
C ASN A 195 1.53 -2.51 -10.72
N MET A 196 0.83 -3.52 -10.19
CA MET A 196 1.37 -4.84 -9.88
C MET A 196 1.96 -5.56 -11.11
N SER A 197 1.51 -5.22 -12.31
CA SER A 197 2.01 -5.84 -13.53
C SER A 197 3.48 -5.54 -13.81
N ALA A 198 4.06 -4.48 -13.23
CA ALA A 198 5.46 -4.09 -13.46
C ALA A 198 6.19 -3.63 -12.18
N LEU A 199 5.48 -2.99 -11.24
CA LEU A 199 6.09 -2.30 -10.10
C LEU A 199 5.99 -3.06 -8.77
N TYR A 200 5.58 -4.34 -8.78
CA TYR A 200 5.62 -5.22 -7.61
C TYR A 200 6.91 -6.04 -7.64
N PHE A 201 7.82 -5.73 -6.74
CA PHE A 201 9.18 -6.29 -6.72
C PHE A 201 9.31 -7.55 -5.87
N ASP A 202 8.26 -7.93 -5.15
CA ASP A 202 8.11 -9.26 -4.57
C ASP A 202 7.95 -10.36 -5.64
N TYR A 203 7.52 -9.99 -6.86
CA TYR A 203 7.54 -10.90 -7.99
C TYR A 203 8.97 -11.13 -8.51
N PRO A 204 9.31 -12.38 -8.88
CA PRO A 204 10.61 -12.70 -9.49
C PRO A 204 10.89 -11.85 -10.73
N HIS A 205 12.17 -11.62 -11.02
CA HIS A 205 12.61 -10.89 -12.21
C HIS A 205 12.06 -11.47 -13.52
N GLY A 206 11.84 -12.78 -13.62
CA GLY A 206 11.21 -13.41 -14.79
C GLY A 206 9.73 -13.03 -15.02
N ILE A 207 9.06 -12.41 -14.02
CA ILE A 207 7.68 -11.90 -14.14
C ILE A 207 7.71 -10.39 -14.36
N ASN A 208 8.41 -9.66 -13.50
CA ASN A 208 8.62 -8.22 -13.59
C ASN A 208 10.09 -7.93 -13.89
N SER A 209 10.47 -8.11 -15.17
CA SER A 209 11.86 -7.95 -15.62
C SER A 209 12.33 -6.50 -15.59
N LEU A 210 13.65 -6.29 -15.61
CA LEU A 210 14.24 -4.95 -15.67
C LEU A 210 13.73 -4.16 -16.87
N ASN A 211 13.66 -4.81 -18.04
CA ASN A 211 13.16 -4.22 -19.28
C ASN A 211 11.70 -3.77 -19.13
N LYS A 212 10.86 -4.61 -18.52
CA LYS A 212 9.45 -4.30 -18.29
C LYS A 212 9.24 -3.12 -17.34
N VAL A 213 10.03 -3.04 -16.28
CA VAL A 213 10.02 -1.89 -15.34
C VAL A 213 10.46 -0.62 -16.04
N TYR A 214 11.55 -0.67 -16.80
CA TYR A 214 12.08 0.49 -17.51
C TYR A 214 11.10 1.07 -18.55
N HIS A 215 10.32 0.22 -19.22
CA HIS A 215 9.33 0.64 -20.22
C HIS A 215 7.92 0.82 -19.63
N TYR A 216 7.79 0.77 -18.30
CA TYR A 216 6.50 0.99 -17.68
C TYR A 216 5.96 2.39 -17.98
N GLN A 217 4.68 2.46 -18.35
CA GLN A 217 3.97 3.70 -18.61
C GLN A 217 2.75 3.82 -17.69
N PRO A 218 2.42 5.01 -17.17
CA PRO A 218 1.28 5.24 -16.31
C PRO A 218 -0.01 5.31 -17.15
N VAL A 219 -0.48 4.16 -17.60
CA VAL A 219 -1.67 4.02 -18.46
C VAL A 219 -2.82 3.44 -17.65
N VAL A 220 -4.01 4.05 -17.76
CA VAL A 220 -5.27 3.55 -17.20
C VAL A 220 -6.31 3.55 -18.31
N MET A 221 -6.97 2.43 -18.53
CA MET A 221 -7.98 2.27 -19.61
C MET A 221 -7.48 2.75 -20.98
N GLY A 222 -6.22 2.50 -21.30
CA GLY A 222 -5.59 2.88 -22.56
C GLY A 222 -5.19 4.36 -22.69
N LYS A 223 -5.43 5.19 -21.68
CA LYS A 223 -5.03 6.61 -21.63
C LYS A 223 -3.75 6.78 -20.81
N SER A 224 -2.73 7.44 -21.38
CA SER A 224 -1.52 7.81 -20.64
C SER A 224 -1.77 9.01 -19.72
N TYR A 225 -1.13 8.97 -18.55
CA TYR A 225 -1.15 10.03 -17.55
C TYR A 225 0.25 10.58 -17.25
N ALA A 226 1.26 10.24 -18.08
CA ALA A 226 2.65 10.71 -17.88
C ALA A 226 2.76 12.23 -17.72
N ASP A 227 2.01 12.98 -18.54
CA ASP A 227 2.01 14.45 -18.52
C ASP A 227 0.92 15.05 -17.62
N SER A 228 0.23 14.23 -16.84
CA SER A 228 -0.85 14.71 -15.98
C SER A 228 -0.29 15.47 -14.76
N PRO A 229 -0.73 16.70 -14.48
CA PRO A 229 -0.37 17.42 -13.28
C PRO A 229 -0.92 16.77 -11.99
N ASN A 230 -1.77 15.75 -12.16
CA ASN A 230 -2.36 14.97 -11.08
C ASN A 230 -1.62 13.65 -10.82
N MET A 231 -0.64 13.29 -11.63
CA MET A 231 0.29 12.20 -11.35
C MET A 231 1.36 12.69 -10.37
N LEU A 232 1.52 12.00 -9.25
CA LEU A 232 2.53 12.33 -8.23
C LEU A 232 3.86 11.60 -8.46
N GLY A 233 3.86 10.48 -9.17
CA GLY A 233 5.03 9.67 -9.45
C GLY A 233 4.75 8.18 -9.42
N TYR A 234 5.83 7.41 -9.26
CA TYR A 234 5.81 5.96 -9.21
C TYR A 234 6.15 5.45 -7.82
N GLU A 235 5.64 4.28 -7.50
CA GLU A 235 6.03 3.51 -6.32
C GLU A 235 6.25 2.06 -6.71
N ALA A 236 7.34 1.46 -6.22
CA ALA A 236 7.59 0.03 -6.36
C ALA A 236 7.28 -0.64 -5.03
N ALA A 237 6.26 -1.50 -5.00
CA ALA A 237 5.91 -2.29 -3.83
C ALA A 237 6.82 -3.52 -3.71
N LEU A 238 7.18 -3.87 -2.48
CA LEU A 238 7.87 -5.11 -2.17
C LEU A 238 7.26 -5.72 -0.91
N TRP A 239 6.33 -6.65 -1.12
CA TRP A 239 5.67 -7.38 -0.05
C TRP A 239 6.60 -8.45 0.51
N SER A 240 6.67 -8.55 1.83
CA SER A 240 7.72 -9.33 2.49
C SER A 240 7.33 -10.77 2.85
N GLU A 241 6.16 -11.26 2.43
CA GLU A 241 5.70 -12.61 2.77
C GLU A 241 6.64 -13.72 2.26
N GLN A 242 7.31 -13.46 1.15
CA GLN A 242 8.23 -14.41 0.52
C GLN A 242 9.71 -14.01 0.69
N VAL A 243 9.99 -12.87 1.33
CA VAL A 243 11.35 -12.36 1.56
C VAL A 243 11.88 -12.92 2.87
N GLU A 244 12.87 -13.80 2.79
CA GLU A 244 13.40 -14.52 3.95
C GLU A 244 14.66 -13.87 4.55
N THR A 245 15.47 -13.25 3.70
CA THR A 245 16.78 -12.70 4.08
C THR A 245 17.00 -11.31 3.48
N PRO A 246 17.89 -10.49 4.09
CA PRO A 246 18.30 -9.23 3.48
C PRO A 246 18.88 -9.38 2.08
N GLU A 247 19.64 -10.45 1.83
CA GLU A 247 20.25 -10.73 0.53
C GLU A 247 19.18 -10.98 -0.55
N HIS A 248 18.09 -11.70 -0.18
CA HIS A 248 16.96 -11.91 -1.09
C HIS A 248 16.19 -10.59 -1.34
N LEU A 249 16.04 -9.74 -0.30
CA LEU A 249 15.48 -8.41 -0.46
C LEU A 249 16.27 -7.57 -1.48
N GLU A 250 17.58 -7.54 -1.34
CA GLU A 250 18.48 -6.77 -2.21
C GLU A 250 18.45 -7.30 -3.65
N GLU A 251 18.44 -8.61 -3.83
CA GLU A 251 18.29 -9.26 -5.14
C GLU A 251 16.99 -8.87 -5.84
N LEU A 252 15.88 -8.84 -5.10
CA LEU A 252 14.59 -8.42 -5.64
C LEU A 252 14.55 -6.93 -5.98
N LEU A 253 15.23 -6.08 -5.23
CA LEU A 253 15.26 -4.63 -5.46
C LEU A 253 16.13 -4.24 -6.65
N PHE A 254 17.34 -4.80 -6.75
CA PHE A 254 18.35 -4.34 -7.68
C PHE A 254 18.56 -5.31 -8.85
N PRO A 255 18.59 -4.78 -10.11
CA PRO A 255 18.64 -3.37 -10.52
C PRO A 255 17.29 -2.67 -10.74
N ARG A 256 16.14 -3.33 -10.52
CA ARG A 256 14.82 -2.78 -10.87
C ARG A 256 14.55 -1.41 -10.23
N LEU A 257 15.04 -1.17 -9.01
CA LEU A 257 14.90 0.13 -8.34
C LEU A 257 15.65 1.25 -9.10
N TYR A 258 16.75 0.94 -9.80
CA TYR A 258 17.41 1.92 -10.67
C TYR A 258 16.53 2.28 -11.87
N ALA A 259 15.79 1.31 -12.43
CA ALA A 259 14.86 1.59 -13.52
C ALA A 259 13.69 2.48 -13.05
N VAL A 260 13.12 2.22 -11.87
CA VAL A 260 12.09 3.12 -11.30
C VAL A 260 12.64 4.53 -11.09
N SER A 261 13.85 4.65 -10.56
CA SER A 261 14.50 5.97 -10.42
C SER A 261 14.67 6.67 -11.76
N GLU A 262 15.07 5.95 -12.80
CA GLU A 262 15.25 6.51 -14.14
C GLU A 262 13.94 7.06 -14.70
N ILE A 263 12.88 6.25 -14.72
CA ILE A 263 11.57 6.66 -15.27
C ILE A 263 10.84 7.71 -14.41
N ALA A 264 11.21 7.82 -13.13
CA ALA A 264 10.61 8.82 -12.23
C ALA A 264 11.23 10.21 -12.38
N TRP A 265 12.50 10.31 -12.79
CA TRP A 265 13.26 11.56 -12.83
C TRP A 265 13.63 12.01 -14.25
N ASN A 266 13.58 11.10 -15.23
CA ASN A 266 13.94 11.39 -16.61
C ASN A 266 12.81 10.94 -17.56
N GLU A 267 12.76 11.57 -18.73
CA GLU A 267 12.04 10.99 -19.86
C GLU A 267 12.71 9.67 -20.28
N ALA A 268 11.91 8.71 -20.77
CA ALA A 268 12.41 7.43 -21.21
C ALA A 268 13.52 7.60 -22.27
N GLY A 269 14.72 7.14 -21.93
CA GLY A 269 15.89 7.18 -22.81
C GLY A 269 16.14 5.86 -23.55
N ASP A 270 17.38 5.65 -23.98
CA ASP A 270 17.82 4.40 -24.58
C ASP A 270 18.01 3.32 -23.49
N TYR A 271 17.27 2.22 -23.60
CA TYR A 271 17.39 1.10 -22.66
C TYR A 271 18.79 0.48 -22.64
N ALA A 272 19.47 0.41 -23.79
CA ALA A 272 20.82 -0.15 -23.85
C ALA A 272 21.83 0.71 -23.07
N ASP A 273 21.71 2.03 -23.15
CA ASP A 273 22.52 2.94 -22.33
C ASP A 273 22.19 2.80 -20.84
N PHE A 274 20.89 2.72 -20.50
CA PHE A 274 20.48 2.49 -19.12
C PHE A 274 21.01 1.15 -18.58
N GLU A 275 20.88 0.06 -19.36
CA GLU A 275 21.38 -1.26 -18.99
C GLU A 275 22.89 -1.23 -18.70
N HIS A 276 23.68 -0.57 -19.55
CA HIS A 276 25.11 -0.40 -19.30
C HIS A 276 25.43 0.39 -18.03
N ARG A 277 24.67 1.45 -17.74
CA ARG A 277 24.84 2.22 -16.49
C ARG A 277 24.42 1.40 -15.26
N ALA A 278 23.36 0.58 -15.37
CA ALA A 278 22.91 -0.31 -14.32
C ALA A 278 23.96 -1.38 -13.99
N GLU A 279 24.63 -1.99 -15.00
CA GLU A 279 25.75 -2.89 -14.79
C GLU A 279 26.84 -2.27 -13.91
N LYS A 280 27.29 -1.07 -14.25
CA LYS A 280 28.32 -0.36 -13.47
C LYS A 280 27.87 -0.08 -12.04
N LYS A 281 26.61 0.28 -11.84
CA LYS A 281 26.04 0.51 -10.49
C LYS A 281 26.03 -0.77 -9.67
N ILE A 282 25.67 -1.90 -10.27
CA ILE A 282 25.69 -3.22 -9.61
C ILE A 282 27.11 -3.63 -9.20
N GLU A 283 28.11 -3.42 -10.10
CA GLU A 283 29.50 -3.69 -9.75
C GLU A 283 29.97 -2.89 -8.51
N ILE A 284 29.53 -1.64 -8.41
CA ILE A 284 29.83 -0.79 -7.25
C ILE A 284 29.09 -1.29 -6.01
N ALA A 285 27.81 -1.60 -6.12
CA ALA A 285 26.98 -2.11 -5.04
C ALA A 285 27.51 -3.45 -4.49
N ALA A 286 27.90 -4.37 -5.38
CA ALA A 286 28.51 -5.65 -5.01
C ALA A 286 29.83 -5.47 -4.22
N LYS A 287 30.66 -4.49 -4.57
CA LYS A 287 31.86 -4.15 -3.79
C LYS A 287 31.53 -3.63 -2.39
N GLN A 288 30.33 -3.13 -2.18
CA GLN A 288 29.82 -2.68 -0.87
C GLN A 288 29.06 -3.78 -0.13
N GLY A 289 29.01 -4.99 -0.68
CA GLY A 289 28.34 -6.15 -0.06
C GLY A 289 26.85 -6.26 -0.35
N VAL A 290 26.31 -5.49 -1.30
CA VAL A 290 24.89 -5.56 -1.70
C VAL A 290 24.70 -6.72 -2.68
N ASN A 291 23.74 -7.59 -2.41
CA ASN A 291 23.41 -8.76 -3.24
C ASN A 291 22.45 -8.39 -4.38
N CYS A 292 22.99 -7.88 -5.49
CA CYS A 292 22.17 -7.52 -6.65
C CYS A 292 21.95 -8.73 -7.57
N MET A 293 20.79 -8.78 -8.23
CA MET A 293 20.53 -9.72 -9.32
C MET A 293 21.58 -9.55 -10.43
N THR A 294 22.15 -10.66 -10.87
CA THR A 294 23.12 -10.68 -11.99
C THR A 294 22.43 -10.46 -13.32
N LYS A 295 23.20 -10.04 -14.35
CA LYS A 295 22.66 -9.69 -15.67
C LYS A 295 21.84 -10.81 -16.32
N ASP A 296 22.23 -12.06 -16.13
CA ASP A 296 21.53 -13.22 -16.68
C ASP A 296 20.09 -13.38 -16.13
N GLY A 297 19.80 -12.78 -14.98
CA GLY A 297 18.49 -12.81 -14.34
C GLY A 297 17.62 -11.57 -14.57
N TRP A 298 18.06 -10.58 -15.37
CA TRP A 298 17.32 -9.30 -15.50
C TRP A 298 16.08 -9.38 -16.39
N ASN A 299 16.00 -10.33 -17.33
CA ASN A 299 14.97 -10.44 -18.38
C ASN A 299 14.26 -11.79 -18.37
#